data_632d76ff48107cbe52e9a366b5f2b824
#
_entry.id   632d76ff48107cbe52e9a366b5f2b824
#
_cell.length_a   1.000
_cell.length_b   1.000
_cell.length_c   1.000
_cell.angle_alpha   90.00
_cell.angle_beta   90.00
_cell.angle_gamma   90.00
#
_symmetry.space_group_name_H-M   'P 1'
#
loop_
_entity.id
_entity.type
_entity.pdbx_description
1 polymer ?
#
loop_
_entity_poly.entity_id
_entity_poly.type
_entity_poly.pdbx_seq_one_letter_code
_entity_poly.pdbx_strand_id
1 'polypeptide(L)'
;MIARTWHGRVPAEKANAYYAYLRRTGLAGYAATPGNRGVSVLRRTDGDVTHFLLLTLWDSLEAIQAFAGPEYERARYYPADDEYLLEREPFVTHYEVLVASETPAV
;
A
#
# COMPACT_ATOMS: atom_id res chain seq x y z
N MET A 1 17.17 -2.17 -1.01
CA MET A 1 15.84 -1.67 -0.63
C MET A 1 14.80 -2.19 -1.60
N ILE A 2 13.65 -2.56 -1.08
CA ILE A 2 12.54 -3.12 -1.86
C ILE A 2 11.34 -2.20 -1.74
N ALA A 3 10.67 -1.93 -2.85
CA ALA A 3 9.38 -1.26 -2.86
C ALA A 3 8.28 -2.30 -3.01
N ARG A 4 7.26 -2.21 -2.16
CA ARG A 4 6.09 -3.06 -2.21
C ARG A 4 4.89 -2.21 -2.55
N THR A 5 4.12 -2.59 -3.56
CA THR A 5 2.95 -1.84 -3.98
C THR A 5 1.68 -2.67 -3.86
N TRP A 6 0.64 -2.03 -3.36
CA TRP A 6 -0.71 -2.56 -3.34
C TRP A 6 -1.62 -1.61 -4.11
N HIS A 7 -2.51 -2.16 -4.91
CA HIS A 7 -3.49 -1.40 -5.69
C HIS A 7 -4.90 -1.84 -5.34
N GLY A 8 -5.81 -0.86 -5.20
CA GLY A 8 -7.22 -1.14 -5.03
C GLY A 8 -8.06 -0.04 -5.65
N ARG A 9 -9.30 -0.39 -5.98
CA ARG A 9 -10.26 0.56 -6.58
C ARG A 9 -11.48 0.67 -5.70
N VAL A 10 -11.96 1.90 -5.56
CA VAL A 10 -13.21 2.18 -4.84
C VAL A 10 -14.10 3.08 -5.69
N PRO A 11 -15.43 3.09 -5.46
CA PRO A 11 -16.27 4.12 -6.06
C PRO A 11 -15.74 5.50 -5.66
N ALA A 12 -15.71 6.45 -6.59
CA ALA A 12 -15.18 7.78 -6.33
C ALA A 12 -15.88 8.46 -5.15
N GLU A 13 -17.16 8.21 -4.96
CA GLU A 13 -17.93 8.77 -3.85
C GLU A 13 -17.48 8.26 -2.48
N LYS A 14 -16.80 7.11 -2.44
CA LYS A 14 -16.29 6.51 -1.20
C LYS A 14 -14.81 6.80 -0.97
N ALA A 15 -14.14 7.52 -1.87
CA ALA A 15 -12.69 7.69 -1.83
C ALA A 15 -12.20 8.32 -0.53
N ASN A 16 -12.85 9.39 -0.06
CA ASN A 16 -12.41 10.05 1.17
C ASN A 16 -12.65 9.20 2.41
N ALA A 17 -13.78 8.48 2.45
CA ALA A 17 -14.08 7.57 3.54
C ALA A 17 -13.07 6.41 3.59
N TYR A 18 -12.71 5.88 2.41
CA TYR A 18 -11.73 4.82 2.34
C TYR A 18 -10.34 5.30 2.78
N TYR A 19 -9.94 6.50 2.38
CA TYR A 19 -8.68 7.06 2.83
C TYR A 19 -8.63 7.20 4.36
N ALA A 20 -9.72 7.67 4.97
CA ALA A 20 -9.81 7.75 6.42
C ALA A 20 -9.70 6.36 7.08
N TYR A 21 -10.32 5.36 6.47
CA TYR A 21 -10.24 3.98 6.91
C TYR A 21 -8.79 3.45 6.83
N LEU A 22 -8.09 3.72 5.75
CA LEU A 22 -6.69 3.32 5.58
C LEU A 22 -5.82 3.92 6.68
N ARG A 23 -6.04 5.20 7.02
CA ARG A 23 -5.26 5.86 8.06
C ARG A 23 -5.46 5.20 9.43
N ARG A 24 -6.67 4.74 9.72
CA ARG A 24 -6.97 4.09 11.00
C ARG A 24 -6.44 2.67 11.09
N THR A 25 -6.34 1.97 9.96
CA THR A 25 -6.04 0.54 9.94
C THR A 25 -4.63 0.24 9.46
N GLY A 26 -4.42 0.26 8.13
CA GLY A 26 -3.19 -0.22 7.54
C GLY A 26 -1.99 0.64 7.82
N LEU A 27 -2.15 1.97 7.71
CA LEU A 27 -0.99 2.87 7.73
C LEU A 27 -0.29 2.94 9.08
N ALA A 28 -1.04 2.83 10.18
CA ALA A 28 -0.46 2.89 11.52
C ALA A 28 0.50 1.73 11.79
N GLY A 29 0.22 0.55 11.22
CA GLY A 29 1.05 -0.63 11.42
C GLY A 29 2.39 -0.56 10.71
N TYR A 30 2.46 0.11 9.56
CA TYR A 30 3.70 0.18 8.78
C TYR A 30 4.81 0.91 9.52
N ALA A 31 4.49 2.06 10.11
CA ALA A 31 5.50 2.88 10.79
C ALA A 31 6.15 2.17 11.98
N ALA A 32 5.42 1.26 12.61
CA ALA A 32 5.91 0.52 13.78
C ALA A 32 6.68 -0.74 13.40
N THR A 33 6.74 -1.10 12.13
CA THR A 33 7.35 -2.35 11.68
C THR A 33 8.84 -2.15 11.40
N PRO A 34 9.73 -2.93 12.05
CA PRO A 34 11.15 -2.84 11.77
C PRO A 34 11.45 -3.09 10.29
N GLY A 35 12.34 -2.29 9.73
CA GLY A 35 12.74 -2.39 8.32
C GLY A 35 11.86 -1.61 7.36
N ASN A 36 10.74 -1.04 7.82
CA ASN A 36 9.93 -0.14 6.98
C ASN A 36 10.63 1.22 6.89
N ARG A 37 10.73 1.74 5.67
CA ARG A 37 11.39 3.01 5.37
C ARG A 37 10.43 4.08 4.87
N GLY A 38 9.15 3.84 4.94
CA GLY A 38 8.16 4.83 4.60
C GLY A 38 6.98 4.26 3.85
N VAL A 39 5.91 5.04 3.83
CA VAL A 39 4.65 4.72 3.19
C VAL A 39 4.20 5.93 2.39
N SER A 40 3.82 5.71 1.14
CA SER A 40 3.15 6.72 0.33
C SER A 40 1.78 6.20 -0.07
N VAL A 41 0.78 7.04 0.11
CA VAL A 41 -0.58 6.74 -0.34
C VAL A 41 -0.85 7.64 -1.54
N LEU A 42 -1.07 7.01 -2.67
CA LEU A 42 -1.32 7.72 -3.92
C LEU A 42 -2.74 7.42 -4.36
N ARG A 43 -3.42 8.43 -4.92
CA ARG A 43 -4.74 8.16 -5.50
C ARG A 43 -4.93 8.92 -6.79
N ARG A 44 -5.71 8.34 -7.65
CA ARG A 44 -6.09 8.90 -8.95
C ARG A 44 -7.56 8.60 -9.19
N THR A 45 -8.33 9.62 -9.54
CA THR A 45 -9.74 9.42 -9.88
C THR A 45 -9.90 9.44 -11.39
N ASP A 46 -10.61 8.44 -11.89
CA ASP A 46 -10.92 8.28 -13.30
C ASP A 46 -12.42 8.00 -13.41
N GLY A 47 -13.19 9.04 -13.77
CA GLY A 47 -14.65 8.95 -13.81
C GLY A 47 -15.23 8.62 -12.44
N ASP A 48 -15.95 7.50 -12.37
CA ASP A 48 -16.63 7.07 -11.15
C ASP A 48 -15.77 6.22 -10.22
N VAL A 49 -14.51 6.01 -10.57
CA VAL A 49 -13.62 5.11 -9.86
C VAL A 49 -12.39 5.87 -9.37
N THR A 50 -12.04 5.66 -8.11
CA THR A 50 -10.78 6.13 -7.55
C THR A 50 -9.85 4.95 -7.34
N HIS A 51 -8.63 5.07 -7.87
CA HIS A 51 -7.56 4.11 -7.67
C HIS A 51 -6.70 4.55 -6.50
N PHE A 52 -6.39 3.62 -5.61
CA PHE A 52 -5.43 3.83 -4.54
C PHE A 52 -4.21 2.96 -4.81
N LEU A 53 -3.04 3.54 -4.65
CA LEU A 53 -1.79 2.82 -4.72
C LEU A 53 -1.04 3.09 -3.42
N LEU A 54 -0.78 2.03 -2.65
CA LEU A 54 0.06 2.10 -1.47
C LEU A 54 1.46 1.65 -1.86
N LEU A 55 2.43 2.53 -1.67
CA LEU A 55 3.83 2.23 -1.93
C LEU A 55 4.58 2.26 -0.61
N THR A 56 5.15 1.13 -0.22
CA THR A 56 5.95 1.01 0.99
C THR A 56 7.39 0.66 0.63
N LEU A 57 8.32 1.23 1.37
CA LEU A 57 9.75 0.98 1.17
C LEU A 57 10.27 0.17 2.34
N TRP A 58 11.12 -0.81 2.04
CA TRP A 58 11.62 -1.78 3.00
C TRP A 58 13.12 -2.02 2.82
N ASP A 59 13.80 -2.26 3.93
CA ASP A 59 15.24 -2.54 3.92
C ASP A 59 15.58 -3.79 3.12
N SER A 60 14.73 -4.82 3.22
CA SER A 60 15.00 -6.13 2.65
C SER A 60 13.72 -6.94 2.46
N LEU A 61 13.84 -8.03 1.73
CA LEU A 61 12.75 -8.99 1.58
C LEU A 61 12.44 -9.66 2.92
N GLU A 62 13.45 -9.91 3.73
CA GLU A 62 13.27 -10.50 5.07
C GLU A 62 12.40 -9.62 5.96
N ALA A 63 12.56 -8.31 5.88
CA ALA A 63 11.73 -7.36 6.63
C ALA A 63 10.27 -7.44 6.17
N ILE A 64 10.05 -7.58 4.86
CA ILE A 64 8.71 -7.76 4.30
C ILE A 64 8.09 -9.06 4.78
N GLN A 65 8.85 -10.15 4.79
CA GLN A 65 8.37 -11.45 5.26
C GLN A 65 8.01 -11.41 6.74
N ALA A 66 8.78 -10.70 7.55
CA ALA A 66 8.48 -10.53 8.96
C ALA A 66 7.16 -9.78 9.18
N PHE A 67 6.83 -8.84 8.28
CA PHE A 67 5.59 -8.07 8.33
C PHE A 67 4.42 -8.87 7.76
N ALA A 68 4.58 -9.43 6.57
CA ALA A 68 3.49 -10.00 5.77
C ALA A 68 3.38 -11.54 5.87
N GLY A 69 4.38 -12.18 6.46
CA GLY A 69 4.43 -13.63 6.58
C GLY A 69 5.05 -14.31 5.36
N PRO A 70 5.04 -15.67 5.34
CA PRO A 70 5.70 -16.41 4.26
C PRO A 70 5.03 -16.20 2.90
N GLU A 71 3.74 -15.89 2.89
CA GLU A 71 3.01 -15.59 1.65
C GLU A 71 2.99 -14.08 1.38
N TYR A 72 4.15 -13.45 1.43
CA TYR A 72 4.28 -11.99 1.34
C TYR A 72 3.82 -11.40 0.00
N GLU A 73 3.70 -12.20 -1.04
CA GLU A 73 3.20 -11.75 -2.34
C GLU A 73 1.69 -11.57 -2.35
N ARG A 74 0.99 -12.13 -1.38
CA ARG A 74 -0.46 -11.98 -1.27
C ARG A 74 -0.82 -10.69 -0.58
N ALA A 75 -1.85 -10.04 -1.10
CA ALA A 75 -2.44 -8.89 -0.44
C ALA A 75 -3.21 -9.33 0.81
N ARG A 76 -3.18 -8.49 1.84
CA ARG A 76 -3.88 -8.76 3.09
C ARG A 76 -5.10 -7.85 3.17
N TYR A 77 -6.26 -8.46 3.47
CA TYR A 77 -7.52 -7.73 3.56
C TYR A 77 -8.18 -7.94 4.92
N TYR A 78 -9.01 -6.96 5.29
CA TYR A 78 -9.87 -7.02 6.47
C TYR A 78 -11.32 -7.10 6.02
N PRO A 79 -12.23 -7.66 6.86
CA PRO A 79 -13.64 -7.78 6.46
C PRO A 79 -14.29 -6.47 6.03
N ALA A 80 -13.95 -5.35 6.69
CA ALA A 80 -14.51 -4.05 6.37
C ALA A 80 -14.05 -3.49 5.02
N ASP A 81 -13.00 -4.04 4.42
CA ASP A 81 -12.54 -3.61 3.10
C ASP A 81 -13.64 -3.79 2.04
N ASP A 82 -14.50 -4.79 2.20
CA ASP A 82 -15.58 -5.06 1.25
C ASP A 82 -16.62 -3.95 1.18
N GLU A 83 -16.68 -3.08 2.18
CA GLU A 83 -17.57 -1.92 2.16
C GLU A 83 -17.11 -0.85 1.18
N TYR A 84 -15.84 -0.89 0.79
CA TYR A 84 -15.22 0.13 -0.04
C TYR A 84 -14.72 -0.41 -1.37
N LEU A 85 -13.97 -1.52 -1.34
CA LEU A 85 -13.27 -2.03 -2.52
C LEU A 85 -14.22 -2.65 -3.52
N LEU A 86 -14.01 -2.33 -4.80
CA LEU A 86 -14.76 -2.94 -5.91
C LEU A 86 -14.36 -4.40 -6.11
N GLU A 87 -13.11 -4.73 -5.83
CA GLU A 87 -12.59 -6.09 -5.84
C GLU A 87 -11.41 -6.22 -4.87
N ARG A 88 -11.04 -7.45 -4.55
CA ARG A 88 -9.82 -7.74 -3.79
C ARG A 88 -8.80 -8.31 -4.75
N GLU A 89 -7.83 -7.49 -5.16
CA GLU A 89 -6.72 -7.97 -5.97
C GLU A 89 -5.87 -8.92 -5.12
N PRO A 90 -5.58 -10.13 -5.59
CA PRO A 90 -4.99 -11.15 -4.72
C PRO A 90 -3.52 -10.92 -4.37
N PHE A 91 -2.81 -10.17 -5.21
CA PHE A 91 -1.36 -10.04 -5.07
C PHE A 91 -0.92 -8.60 -4.98
N VAL A 92 0.18 -8.39 -4.26
CA VAL A 92 0.95 -7.15 -4.28
C VAL A 92 2.15 -7.35 -5.20
N THR A 93 2.83 -6.26 -5.56
CA THR A 93 3.99 -6.32 -6.44
C THR A 93 5.21 -5.77 -5.72
N HIS A 94 6.37 -6.41 -5.94
CA HIS A 94 7.64 -6.01 -5.34
C HIS A 94 8.60 -5.56 -6.43
N TYR A 95 9.37 -4.52 -6.13
CA TYR A 95 10.37 -3.96 -7.04
C TYR A 95 11.68 -3.73 -6.29
N GLU A 96 12.80 -3.96 -6.97
CA GLU A 96 14.07 -3.47 -6.47
C GLU A 96 14.13 -1.95 -6.65
N VAL A 97 14.55 -1.25 -5.61
CA VAL A 97 14.77 0.19 -5.71
C VAL A 97 16.21 0.40 -6.16
N LEU A 98 16.40 0.86 -7.38
CA LEU A 98 17.73 1.12 -7.91
C LEU A 98 18.24 2.50 -7.53
N VAL A 99 17.34 3.48 -7.51
CA VAL A 99 17.64 4.84 -7.09
C VAL A 99 16.45 5.40 -6.35
N ALA A 100 16.70 5.97 -5.17
CA ALA A 100 15.73 6.77 -4.45
C ALA A 100 16.44 8.03 -3.97
N SER A 101 15.92 9.19 -4.35
CA SER A 101 16.50 10.48 -3.95
C SER A 101 15.44 11.31 -3.27
N GLU A 102 15.73 11.78 -2.07
CA GLU A 102 14.82 12.69 -1.34
C GLU A 102 15.08 14.13 -1.75
N THR A 103 16.27 14.40 -2.22
CA THR A 103 16.66 15.75 -2.64
C THR A 103 16.48 15.86 -4.14
N PRO A 104 15.73 16.88 -4.63
CA PRO A 104 15.63 17.09 -6.07
C PRO A 104 17.02 17.20 -6.68
N ALA A 105 17.22 16.50 -7.79
CA ALA A 105 18.42 16.68 -8.58
C ALA A 105 18.38 18.09 -9.16
N VAL A 106 19.44 18.81 -8.96
CA VAL A 106 19.51 20.20 -9.43
C VAL A 106 20.37 20.26 -10.66
#